data_9e4f2cc7d446365e3ca754f04f7658da
#
_entry.id   9e4f2cc7d446365e3ca754f04f7658da
#
_cell.length_a   1.000
_cell.length_b   1.000
_cell.length_c   1.000
_cell.angle_alpha   90.00
_cell.angle_beta   90.00
_cell.angle_gamma   90.00
#
_symmetry.space_group_name_H-M   'P 1'
#
loop_
_entity.id
_entity.type
_entity.pdbx_description
1 polymer ?
#
loop_
_entity_poly.entity_id
_entity_poly.type
_entity_poly.pdbx_seq_one_letter_code
_entity_poly.pdbx_strand_id
1 'polypeptide(L)'
;MFGIKYHRLDKEAPLQMHWGFFRKKLSLFEGVAFIISGTIGAGILGLPYAVSKVGPLLGVLFIVILGLLMMGLNLMLGEVLVRTKDHLQIVGLSHKYLGIFGRVFMTTMMYSSMIGILVVYIIGEGQALASLFGRTPLEWSLLFLAVAAVFIFRGLKTFKIFDFFLTVGVLMVVSIITFACVPYIKMANLAFSSFKDFLFPYGVVLFAFASSGAVVEAHGILKDSEVNFKKAIIIAGSICILVYATFALAVLGVTGLETTEIATIGLASKVGSSFFVIGNLFAALAMGTSFLVGGLAFKHSLCWDYKVPRQVSAAIVCLVPLVIF
;
A
#
# COMPACT_ATOMS: atom_id res chain seq x y z
N MET A 1 21.04 -28.45 24.62
CA MET A 1 21.06 -29.16 23.33
C MET A 1 19.61 -29.58 23.04
N PHE A 2 18.75 -28.61 22.61
CA PHE A 2 17.36 -28.88 22.21
C PHE A 2 17.30 -28.66 20.71
N GLY A 3 17.30 -29.77 19.95
CA GLY A 3 17.08 -29.77 18.52
C GLY A 3 15.63 -29.38 18.21
N ILE A 4 15.42 -28.14 17.81
CA ILE A 4 14.16 -27.71 17.24
C ILE A 4 14.08 -28.35 15.85
N LYS A 5 13.32 -29.44 15.73
CA LYS A 5 12.89 -29.97 14.45
C LYS A 5 12.08 -28.89 13.76
N TYR A 6 12.68 -28.22 12.79
CA TYR A 6 11.95 -27.37 11.85
C TYR A 6 10.91 -28.25 11.14
N HIS A 7 9.69 -28.15 11.58
CA HIS A 7 8.55 -28.65 10.81
C HIS A 7 8.64 -27.95 9.44
N ARG A 8 8.78 -28.74 8.39
CA ARG A 8 8.60 -28.29 7.00
C ARG A 8 7.18 -27.78 6.85
N LEU A 9 6.96 -26.52 7.22
CA LEU A 9 5.68 -25.82 7.14
C LEU A 9 5.50 -25.14 5.78
N ASP A 10 6.08 -25.63 4.73
CA ASP A 10 5.75 -25.18 3.39
C ASP A 10 6.07 -26.24 2.34
N LYS A 11 5.19 -27.23 2.27
CA LYS A 11 4.89 -27.85 0.98
C LYS A 11 3.90 -26.98 0.20
N GLU A 12 4.15 -25.71 0.16
CA GLU A 12 3.72 -24.88 -0.96
C GLU A 12 4.85 -24.91 -1.98
N ALA A 13 5.12 -26.11 -2.54
CA ALA A 13 5.93 -26.19 -3.73
C ALA A 13 5.36 -25.19 -4.75
N PRO A 14 6.19 -24.30 -5.33
CA PRO A 14 5.74 -23.49 -6.45
C PRO A 14 5.22 -24.48 -7.48
N LEU A 15 4.03 -24.22 -8.02
CA LEU A 15 3.52 -24.95 -9.17
C LEU A 15 4.62 -24.92 -10.24
N GLN A 16 5.33 -26.03 -10.40
CA GLN A 16 6.32 -26.21 -11.44
C GLN A 16 5.59 -26.33 -12.78
N MET A 17 5.26 -25.21 -13.39
CA MET A 17 4.98 -25.17 -14.80
C MET A 17 6.29 -24.86 -15.53
N HIS A 18 6.69 -25.76 -16.42
CA HIS A 18 7.88 -25.70 -17.25
C HIS A 18 7.76 -24.65 -18.37
N TRP A 19 7.91 -23.35 -18.04
CA TRP A 19 8.01 -22.27 -19.03
C TRP A 19 9.06 -21.25 -18.55
N GLY A 20 10.35 -21.60 -18.72
CA GLY A 20 11.48 -20.97 -18.03
C GLY A 20 11.68 -19.46 -18.22
N PHE A 21 11.41 -18.88 -19.41
CA PHE A 21 11.68 -17.47 -19.69
C PHE A 21 10.49 -16.55 -19.30
N PHE A 22 9.28 -16.94 -19.62
CA PHE A 22 8.07 -16.19 -19.29
C PHE A 22 7.81 -16.15 -17.78
N ARG A 23 8.12 -17.22 -17.05
CA ARG A 23 7.95 -17.30 -15.61
C ARG A 23 8.83 -16.31 -14.84
N LYS A 24 10.10 -16.12 -15.25
CA LYS A 24 10.98 -15.13 -14.60
C LYS A 24 10.53 -13.70 -14.83
N LYS A 25 9.96 -13.39 -16.00
CA LYS A 25 9.40 -12.06 -16.28
C LYS A 25 8.09 -11.84 -15.53
N LEU A 26 7.19 -12.82 -15.48
CA LEU A 26 5.92 -12.70 -14.78
C LEU A 26 6.14 -12.44 -13.29
N SER A 27 7.07 -13.16 -12.65
CA SER A 27 7.37 -12.96 -11.24
C SER A 27 7.90 -11.56 -10.92
N LEU A 28 8.68 -10.93 -11.83
CA LEU A 28 9.11 -9.55 -11.65
C LEU A 28 7.91 -8.59 -11.64
N PHE A 29 7.01 -8.70 -12.61
CA PHE A 29 5.82 -7.86 -12.67
C PHE A 29 4.86 -8.10 -11.51
N GLU A 30 4.68 -9.35 -11.07
CA GLU A 30 3.93 -9.68 -9.86
C GLU A 30 4.54 -9.02 -8.62
N GLY A 31 5.86 -9.06 -8.46
CA GLY A 31 6.57 -8.41 -7.34
C GLY A 31 6.47 -6.89 -7.39
N VAL A 32 6.59 -6.27 -8.58
CA VAL A 32 6.39 -4.83 -8.78
C VAL A 32 4.96 -4.44 -8.41
N ALA A 33 3.96 -5.15 -8.92
CA ALA A 33 2.57 -4.89 -8.65
C ALA A 33 2.26 -5.01 -7.15
N PHE A 34 2.80 -6.02 -6.49
CA PHE A 34 2.60 -6.23 -5.05
C PHE A 34 3.16 -5.09 -4.20
N ILE A 35 4.34 -4.56 -4.55
CA ILE A 35 4.92 -3.40 -3.85
C ILE A 35 4.07 -2.15 -4.13
N ILE A 36 3.63 -1.92 -5.38
CA ILE A 36 2.76 -0.80 -5.75
C ILE A 36 1.43 -0.88 -4.99
N SER A 37 0.79 -2.05 -4.96
CA SER A 37 -0.46 -2.32 -4.26
C SER A 37 -0.38 -2.01 -2.77
N GLY A 38 0.72 -2.40 -2.12
CA GLY A 38 0.97 -2.07 -0.72
C GLY A 38 1.37 -0.60 -0.48
N THR A 39 1.73 0.14 -1.54
CA THR A 39 2.12 1.56 -1.45
C THR A 39 0.94 2.47 -1.79
N ILE A 40 0.25 2.21 -2.91
CA ILE A 40 -0.87 3.05 -3.37
C ILE A 40 -2.16 2.63 -2.64
N GLY A 41 -2.39 3.22 -1.48
CA GLY A 41 -3.59 3.08 -0.67
C GLY A 41 -4.32 4.42 -0.48
N ALA A 42 -4.97 4.61 0.66
CA ALA A 42 -5.66 5.86 0.99
C ALA A 42 -4.74 7.10 0.98
N GLY A 43 -3.43 6.91 1.21
CA GLY A 43 -2.45 8.01 1.28
C GLY A 43 -2.41 8.88 0.03
N ILE A 44 -2.61 8.31 -1.17
CA ILE A 44 -2.61 9.08 -2.42
C ILE A 44 -3.70 10.15 -2.45
N LEU A 45 -4.87 9.88 -1.82
CA LEU A 45 -6.01 10.79 -1.82
C LEU A 45 -5.74 12.08 -1.03
N GLY A 46 -4.84 12.02 -0.04
CA GLY A 46 -4.44 13.17 0.76
C GLY A 46 -3.28 13.98 0.19
N LEU A 47 -2.54 13.44 -0.79
CA LEU A 47 -1.36 14.11 -1.36
C LEU A 47 -1.67 15.47 -2.00
N PRO A 48 -2.72 15.62 -2.83
CA PRO A 48 -3.05 16.91 -3.42
C PRO A 48 -3.32 17.99 -2.37
N TYR A 49 -4.01 17.63 -1.28
CA TYR A 49 -4.25 18.53 -0.17
C TYR A 49 -2.95 18.92 0.54
N ALA A 50 -2.06 17.96 0.78
CA ALA A 50 -0.77 18.27 1.38
C ALA A 50 0.07 19.22 0.48
N VAL A 51 0.06 18.99 -0.83
CA VAL A 51 0.74 19.85 -1.81
C VAL A 51 0.08 21.24 -1.86
N SER A 52 -1.24 21.36 -1.69
CA SER A 52 -1.93 22.67 -1.67
C SER A 52 -1.52 23.57 -0.51
N LYS A 53 -0.98 23.02 0.58
CA LYS A 53 -0.53 23.81 1.75
C LYS A 53 0.79 24.54 1.50
N VAL A 54 1.65 23.98 0.66
CA VAL A 54 3.01 24.50 0.41
C VAL A 54 3.22 24.99 -1.02
N GLY A 55 2.34 24.63 -1.92
CA GLY A 55 2.42 24.91 -3.35
C GLY A 55 3.08 23.78 -4.16
N PRO A 56 2.91 23.80 -5.50
CA PRO A 56 3.26 22.68 -6.38
C PRO A 56 4.76 22.33 -6.34
N LEU A 57 5.64 23.33 -6.38
CA LEU A 57 7.09 23.08 -6.41
C LEU A 57 7.57 22.37 -5.14
N LEU A 58 7.27 22.94 -3.97
CA LEU A 58 7.67 22.36 -2.69
C LEU A 58 6.98 21.01 -2.45
N GLY A 59 5.70 20.90 -2.79
CA GLY A 59 4.96 19.65 -2.65
C GLY A 59 5.55 18.51 -3.48
N VAL A 60 5.91 18.77 -4.74
CA VAL A 60 6.59 17.77 -5.60
C VAL A 60 7.98 17.45 -5.06
N LEU A 61 8.72 18.43 -4.56
CA LEU A 61 10.01 18.17 -3.92
C LEU A 61 9.87 17.24 -2.71
N PHE A 62 8.86 17.44 -1.85
CA PHE A 62 8.57 16.51 -0.75
C PHE A 62 8.28 15.11 -1.27
N ILE A 63 7.43 14.97 -2.30
CA ILE A 63 7.09 13.66 -2.90
C ILE A 63 8.36 12.98 -3.44
N VAL A 64 9.19 13.68 -4.19
CA VAL A 64 10.39 13.10 -4.79
C VAL A 64 11.43 12.75 -3.73
N ILE A 65 11.76 13.69 -2.84
CA ILE A 65 12.81 13.47 -1.83
C ILE A 65 12.42 12.36 -0.86
N LEU A 66 11.20 12.41 -0.30
CA LEU A 66 10.75 11.38 0.64
C LEU A 66 10.48 10.06 -0.07
N GLY A 67 10.01 10.07 -1.32
CA GLY A 67 9.85 8.87 -2.13
C GLY A 67 11.18 8.17 -2.41
N LEU A 68 12.24 8.93 -2.75
CA LEU A 68 13.59 8.40 -2.91
C LEU A 68 14.17 7.87 -1.59
N LEU A 69 13.93 8.59 -0.48
CA LEU A 69 14.33 8.14 0.85
C LEU A 69 13.65 6.82 1.22
N MET A 70 12.34 6.72 1.04
CA MET A 70 11.59 5.50 1.34
C MET A 70 11.98 4.35 0.40
N MET A 71 12.25 4.61 -0.87
CA MET A 71 12.81 3.62 -1.80
C MET A 71 14.18 3.15 -1.33
N GLY A 72 15.06 4.05 -0.86
CA GLY A 72 16.35 3.71 -0.28
C GLY A 72 16.22 2.84 0.97
N LEU A 73 15.31 3.17 1.89
CA LEU A 73 15.01 2.35 3.07
C LEU A 73 14.49 0.96 2.70
N ASN A 74 13.62 0.88 1.70
CA ASN A 74 13.11 -0.40 1.18
C ASN A 74 14.22 -1.23 0.52
N LEU A 75 15.20 -0.61 -0.15
CA LEU A 75 16.38 -1.31 -0.69
C LEU A 75 17.28 -1.83 0.44
N MET A 76 17.50 -1.06 1.51
CA MET A 76 18.24 -1.52 2.69
C MET A 76 17.52 -2.69 3.37
N LEU A 77 16.21 -2.60 3.54
CA LEU A 77 15.40 -3.71 4.05
C LEU A 77 15.51 -4.94 3.14
N GLY A 78 15.46 -4.74 1.83
CA GLY A 78 15.62 -5.80 0.83
C GLY A 78 16.99 -6.51 0.95
N GLU A 79 18.06 -5.76 1.17
CA GLU A 79 19.40 -6.32 1.40
C GLU A 79 19.46 -7.15 2.68
N VAL A 80 18.85 -6.68 3.77
CA VAL A 80 18.75 -7.43 5.02
C VAL A 80 17.97 -8.73 4.83
N LEU A 81 16.85 -8.69 4.09
CA LEU A 81 16.05 -9.89 3.79
C LEU A 81 16.83 -10.94 3.01
N VAL A 82 17.53 -10.52 1.95
CA VAL A 82 18.36 -11.41 1.11
C VAL A 82 19.44 -12.08 1.93
N ARG A 83 20.13 -11.34 2.80
CA ARG A 83 21.20 -11.86 3.65
C ARG A 83 20.72 -12.73 4.81
N THR A 84 19.47 -12.57 5.22
CA THR A 84 18.94 -13.21 6.44
C THR A 84 18.57 -14.67 6.22
N LYS A 85 18.35 -15.20 5.08
CA LYS A 85 17.99 -16.61 4.76
C LYS A 85 16.79 -17.19 5.54
N ASP A 86 16.31 -16.52 6.59
CA ASP A 86 15.15 -16.92 7.40
C ASP A 86 13.88 -16.25 6.89
N HIS A 87 12.76 -16.94 7.01
CA HIS A 87 11.43 -16.38 6.70
C HIS A 87 10.93 -15.59 7.92
N LEU A 88 11.25 -14.30 7.95
CA LEU A 88 10.88 -13.38 9.02
C LEU A 88 10.21 -12.15 8.42
N GLN A 89 9.26 -11.60 9.17
CA GLN A 89 8.75 -10.26 8.93
C GLN A 89 9.61 -9.22 9.67
N ILE A 90 9.25 -7.95 9.60
CA ILE A 90 10.04 -6.84 10.14
C ILE A 90 10.30 -7.02 11.66
N VAL A 91 9.30 -7.50 12.40
CA VAL A 91 9.43 -7.75 13.85
C VAL A 91 10.45 -8.85 14.13
N GLY A 92 10.40 -9.95 13.36
CA GLY A 92 11.37 -11.04 13.49
C GLY A 92 12.79 -10.63 13.10
N LEU A 93 12.96 -9.82 12.06
CA LEU A 93 14.23 -9.22 11.70
C LEU A 93 14.78 -8.33 12.82
N SER A 94 13.94 -7.48 13.38
CA SER A 94 14.31 -6.62 14.50
C SER A 94 14.71 -7.43 15.73
N HIS A 95 14.01 -8.53 16.00
CA HIS A 95 14.41 -9.45 17.07
C HIS A 95 15.78 -10.08 16.81
N LYS A 96 16.02 -10.54 15.58
CA LYS A 96 17.26 -11.20 15.20
C LYS A 96 18.49 -10.30 15.34
N TYR A 97 18.38 -9.03 14.94
CA TYR A 97 19.53 -8.12 14.89
C TYR A 97 19.63 -7.16 16.08
N LEU A 98 18.52 -6.83 16.74
CA LEU A 98 18.45 -5.88 17.85
C LEU A 98 17.99 -6.52 19.17
N GLY A 99 17.80 -7.83 19.20
CA GLY A 99 17.39 -8.57 20.37
C GLY A 99 15.97 -8.25 20.84
N ILE A 100 15.72 -8.48 22.13
CA ILE A 100 14.38 -8.33 22.72
C ILE A 100 13.87 -6.88 22.65
N PHE A 101 14.74 -5.90 22.82
CA PHE A 101 14.38 -4.48 22.73
C PHE A 101 13.83 -4.15 21.34
N GLY A 102 14.56 -4.56 20.27
CA GLY A 102 14.09 -4.39 18.89
C GLY A 102 12.76 -5.08 18.62
N ARG A 103 12.57 -6.29 19.18
CA ARG A 103 11.29 -7.01 19.05
C ARG A 103 10.14 -6.23 19.69
N VAL A 104 10.26 -5.83 20.94
CA VAL A 104 9.19 -5.14 21.68
C VAL A 104 8.86 -3.81 21.01
N PHE A 105 9.89 -3.00 20.72
CA PHE A 105 9.71 -1.70 20.08
C PHE A 105 9.01 -1.84 18.71
N MET A 106 9.51 -2.73 17.84
CA MET A 106 8.95 -2.90 16.51
C MET A 106 7.55 -3.53 16.54
N THR A 107 7.28 -4.44 17.48
CA THR A 107 5.93 -4.98 17.67
C THR A 107 4.95 -3.88 18.02
N THR A 108 5.27 -3.05 18.99
CA THR A 108 4.39 -1.95 19.41
C THR A 108 4.14 -0.98 18.26
N MET A 109 5.19 -0.53 17.56
CA MET A 109 5.07 0.43 16.47
C MET A 109 4.32 -0.16 15.26
N MET A 110 4.74 -1.34 14.81
CA MET A 110 4.17 -1.96 13.62
C MET A 110 2.73 -2.41 13.84
N TYR A 111 2.42 -3.06 14.97
CA TYR A 111 1.08 -3.60 15.18
C TYR A 111 0.05 -2.51 15.45
N SER A 112 0.40 -1.47 16.23
CA SER A 112 -0.50 -0.32 16.40
C SER A 112 -0.77 0.38 15.06
N SER A 113 0.26 0.60 14.25
CA SER A 113 0.11 1.19 12.92
C SER A 113 -0.73 0.31 11.98
N MET A 114 -0.45 -0.99 11.94
CA MET A 114 -1.19 -1.93 11.08
C MET A 114 -2.67 -2.01 11.45
N ILE A 115 -2.99 -2.10 12.74
CA ILE A 115 -4.38 -2.12 13.20
C ILE A 115 -5.08 -0.80 12.82
N GLY A 116 -4.45 0.34 13.08
CA GLY A 116 -5.00 1.65 12.73
C GLY A 116 -5.26 1.80 11.23
N ILE A 117 -4.31 1.40 10.39
CA ILE A 117 -4.46 1.45 8.91
C ILE A 117 -5.58 0.53 8.43
N LEU A 118 -5.68 -0.70 8.97
CA LEU A 118 -6.74 -1.63 8.59
C LEU A 118 -8.12 -1.09 8.97
N VAL A 119 -8.27 -0.45 10.14
CA VAL A 119 -9.53 0.23 10.53
C VAL A 119 -9.87 1.34 9.55
N VAL A 120 -8.91 2.20 9.21
CA VAL A 120 -9.11 3.29 8.23
C VAL A 120 -9.57 2.75 6.88
N TYR A 121 -9.00 1.63 6.42
CA TYR A 121 -9.40 1.01 5.16
C TYR A 121 -10.81 0.41 5.23
N ILE A 122 -11.23 -0.20 6.34
CA ILE A 122 -12.59 -0.71 6.53
C ILE A 122 -13.60 0.44 6.46
N ILE A 123 -13.32 1.56 7.14
CA ILE A 123 -14.19 2.75 7.13
C ILE A 123 -14.25 3.35 5.72
N GLY A 124 -13.09 3.56 5.11
CA GLY A 124 -12.99 4.19 3.79
C GLY A 124 -13.65 3.37 2.68
N GLU A 125 -13.50 2.05 2.71
CA GLU A 125 -14.20 1.13 1.78
C GLU A 125 -15.71 1.23 1.93
N GLY A 126 -16.20 1.18 3.17
CA GLY A 126 -17.63 1.35 3.43
C GLY A 126 -18.19 2.66 2.90
N GLN A 127 -17.48 3.76 3.09
CA GLN A 127 -17.86 5.07 2.59
C GLN A 127 -17.82 5.15 1.06
N ALA A 128 -16.75 4.62 0.43
CA ALA A 128 -16.61 4.63 -1.02
C ALA A 128 -17.69 3.79 -1.70
N LEU A 129 -17.95 2.58 -1.21
CA LEU A 129 -18.98 1.69 -1.76
C LEU A 129 -20.40 2.21 -1.50
N ALA A 130 -20.67 2.77 -0.32
CA ALA A 130 -21.96 3.40 -0.04
C ALA A 130 -22.22 4.59 -0.96
N SER A 131 -21.20 5.37 -1.29
CA SER A 131 -21.29 6.48 -2.23
C SER A 131 -21.59 6.03 -3.66
N LEU A 132 -21.14 4.83 -4.06
CA LEU A 132 -21.37 4.27 -5.39
C LEU A 132 -22.71 3.56 -5.53
N PHE A 133 -23.09 2.77 -4.51
CA PHE A 133 -24.20 1.83 -4.60
C PHE A 133 -25.36 2.13 -3.65
N GLY A 134 -25.26 3.20 -2.87
CA GLY A 134 -26.24 3.51 -1.82
C GLY A 134 -26.10 2.60 -0.60
N ARG A 135 -27.10 2.55 0.25
CA ARG A 135 -27.11 1.87 1.56
C ARG A 135 -26.20 2.52 2.59
N THR A 136 -26.07 1.89 3.75
CA THR A 136 -25.25 2.42 4.85
C THR A 136 -23.77 2.05 4.68
N PRO A 137 -22.83 2.94 5.05
CA PRO A 137 -21.40 2.60 5.05
C PRO A 137 -21.08 1.36 5.88
N LEU A 138 -21.79 1.15 7.00
CA LEU A 138 -21.58 0.00 7.87
C LEU A 138 -21.83 -1.34 7.14
N GLU A 139 -22.91 -1.45 6.37
CA GLU A 139 -23.22 -2.67 5.61
C GLU A 139 -22.11 -3.01 4.63
N TRP A 140 -21.61 -1.99 3.90
CA TRP A 140 -20.53 -2.15 2.94
C TRP A 140 -19.19 -2.47 3.60
N SER A 141 -18.86 -1.84 4.75
CA SER A 141 -17.67 -2.17 5.54
C SER A 141 -17.66 -3.63 5.97
N LEU A 142 -18.79 -4.13 6.48
CA LEU A 142 -18.92 -5.52 6.91
C LEU A 142 -18.84 -6.49 5.72
N LEU A 143 -19.47 -6.17 4.60
CA LEU A 143 -19.38 -6.97 3.38
C LEU A 143 -17.96 -7.02 2.84
N PHE A 144 -17.29 -5.87 2.77
CA PHE A 144 -15.88 -5.80 2.38
C PHE A 144 -15.00 -6.68 3.27
N LEU A 145 -15.15 -6.53 4.59
CA LEU A 145 -14.37 -7.31 5.55
C LEU A 145 -14.63 -8.82 5.39
N ALA A 146 -15.86 -9.25 5.15
CA ALA A 146 -16.19 -10.64 4.91
C ALA A 146 -15.50 -11.19 3.65
N VAL A 147 -15.48 -10.41 2.55
CA VAL A 147 -14.78 -10.77 1.31
C VAL A 147 -13.26 -10.79 1.54
N ALA A 148 -12.72 -9.75 2.16
CA ALA A 148 -11.29 -9.66 2.45
C ALA A 148 -10.80 -10.80 3.37
N ALA A 149 -11.61 -11.21 4.35
CA ALA A 149 -11.30 -12.32 5.22
C ALA A 149 -11.08 -13.62 4.43
N VAL A 150 -11.88 -13.90 3.39
CA VAL A 150 -11.69 -15.07 2.53
C VAL A 150 -10.29 -15.11 1.92
N PHE A 151 -9.81 -13.97 1.42
CA PHE A 151 -8.45 -13.87 0.85
C PHE A 151 -7.37 -14.00 1.92
N ILE A 152 -7.53 -13.35 3.09
CA ILE A 152 -6.59 -13.43 4.20
C ILE A 152 -6.48 -14.87 4.72
N PHE A 153 -7.60 -15.60 4.85
CA PHE A 153 -7.57 -17.01 5.26
C PHE A 153 -6.90 -17.90 4.22
N ARG A 154 -7.16 -17.70 2.91
CA ARG A 154 -6.54 -18.49 1.83
C ARG A 154 -5.07 -18.18 1.60
N GLY A 155 -4.62 -16.95 1.87
CA GLY A 155 -3.22 -16.55 1.85
C GLY A 155 -2.67 -16.14 0.49
N LEU A 156 -1.36 -15.87 0.45
CA LEU A 156 -0.64 -15.18 -0.64
C LEU A 156 -0.78 -15.82 -2.03
N LYS A 157 -0.82 -17.13 -2.13
CA LYS A 157 -0.88 -17.82 -3.44
C LYS A 157 -2.11 -17.47 -4.27
N THR A 158 -3.27 -17.42 -3.62
CA THR A 158 -4.53 -17.08 -4.29
C THR A 158 -4.59 -15.59 -4.57
N PHE A 159 -4.00 -14.79 -3.68
CA PHE A 159 -4.09 -13.34 -3.72
C PHE A 159 -3.19 -12.70 -4.79
N LYS A 160 -1.95 -13.15 -5.00
CA LYS A 160 -0.96 -12.48 -5.84
C LYS A 160 -1.38 -12.26 -7.30
N ILE A 161 -2.13 -13.21 -7.89
CA ILE A 161 -2.63 -13.08 -9.26
C ILE A 161 -3.76 -12.06 -9.32
N PHE A 162 -4.65 -12.12 -8.34
CA PHE A 162 -5.76 -11.20 -8.21
C PHE A 162 -5.26 -9.76 -7.94
N ASP A 163 -4.28 -9.62 -7.03
CA ASP A 163 -3.61 -8.36 -6.71
C ASP A 163 -2.96 -7.71 -7.93
N PHE A 164 -2.33 -8.50 -8.80
CA PHE A 164 -1.75 -7.99 -10.04
C PHE A 164 -2.78 -7.26 -10.91
N PHE A 165 -3.94 -7.89 -11.15
CA PHE A 165 -5.00 -7.27 -11.95
C PHE A 165 -5.62 -6.06 -11.26
N LEU A 166 -5.81 -6.12 -9.94
CA LEU A 166 -6.32 -4.98 -9.17
C LEU A 166 -5.34 -3.81 -9.21
N THR A 167 -4.03 -4.06 -9.06
CA THR A 167 -3.00 -3.01 -9.14
C THR A 167 -2.96 -2.35 -10.50
N VAL A 168 -3.06 -3.14 -11.58
CA VAL A 168 -3.21 -2.59 -12.95
C VAL A 168 -4.48 -1.72 -13.04
N GLY A 169 -5.58 -2.17 -12.45
CA GLY A 169 -6.83 -1.39 -12.36
C GLY A 169 -6.63 -0.07 -11.62
N VAL A 170 -5.98 -0.08 -10.46
CA VAL A 170 -5.65 1.13 -9.68
C VAL A 170 -4.81 2.11 -10.50
N LEU A 171 -3.74 1.62 -11.14
CA LEU A 171 -2.89 2.45 -11.99
C LEU A 171 -3.63 3.00 -13.22
N MET A 172 -4.52 2.22 -13.80
CA MET A 172 -5.34 2.66 -14.91
C MET A 172 -6.30 3.77 -14.47
N VAL A 173 -7.04 3.59 -13.38
CA VAL A 173 -8.02 4.56 -12.91
C VAL A 173 -7.34 5.86 -12.47
N VAL A 174 -6.23 5.81 -11.73
CA VAL A 174 -5.50 7.03 -11.35
C VAL A 174 -4.94 7.76 -12.57
N SER A 175 -4.49 7.03 -13.59
CA SER A 175 -4.06 7.62 -14.86
C SER A 175 -5.23 8.30 -15.58
N ILE A 176 -6.39 7.64 -15.66
CA ILE A 176 -7.61 8.22 -16.26
C ILE A 176 -7.98 9.52 -15.55
N ILE A 177 -8.01 9.53 -14.20
CA ILE A 177 -8.31 10.75 -13.44
C ILE A 177 -7.29 11.85 -13.75
N THR A 178 -6.00 11.52 -13.74
CA THR A 178 -4.92 12.47 -14.00
C THR A 178 -5.04 13.08 -15.40
N PHE A 179 -5.25 12.28 -16.43
CA PHE A 179 -5.42 12.77 -17.80
C PHE A 179 -6.72 13.53 -18.00
N ALA A 180 -7.81 13.09 -17.38
CA ALA A 180 -9.10 13.76 -17.46
C ALA A 180 -9.10 15.12 -16.74
N CYS A 181 -8.21 15.37 -15.81
CA CYS A 181 -8.00 16.68 -15.19
C CYS A 181 -7.33 17.69 -16.16
N VAL A 182 -6.54 17.26 -17.13
CA VAL A 182 -5.71 18.13 -17.99
C VAL A 182 -6.50 19.31 -18.61
N PRO A 183 -7.70 19.12 -19.21
CA PRO A 183 -8.45 20.20 -19.80
C PRO A 183 -8.95 21.26 -18.79
N TYR A 184 -9.01 20.91 -17.50
CA TYR A 184 -9.55 21.77 -16.45
C TYR A 184 -8.45 22.45 -15.62
N ILE A 185 -7.16 22.18 -15.91
CA ILE A 185 -6.02 22.76 -15.20
C ILE A 185 -5.98 24.27 -15.47
N LYS A 186 -5.94 25.03 -14.37
CA LYS A 186 -5.69 26.49 -14.40
C LYS A 186 -4.25 26.74 -13.93
N MET A 187 -3.42 27.33 -14.78
CA MET A 187 -2.01 27.62 -14.45
C MET A 187 -1.86 28.51 -13.22
N ALA A 188 -2.84 29.38 -12.95
CA ALA A 188 -2.87 30.19 -11.74
C ALA A 188 -2.89 29.34 -10.45
N ASN A 189 -3.51 28.17 -10.49
CA ASN A 189 -3.55 27.23 -9.36
C ASN A 189 -2.20 26.56 -9.08
N LEU A 190 -1.28 26.64 -10.03
CA LEU A 190 0.09 26.08 -9.92
C LEU A 190 1.17 27.17 -9.73
N ALA A 191 0.78 28.44 -9.63
CA ALA A 191 1.71 29.57 -9.58
C ALA A 191 1.82 30.16 -8.17
N PHE A 192 1.86 29.33 -7.12
CA PHE A 192 2.00 29.81 -5.75
C PHE A 192 3.00 28.97 -4.95
N SER A 193 3.51 29.53 -3.86
CA SER A 193 4.36 28.85 -2.88
C SER A 193 4.06 29.42 -1.50
N SER A 194 4.03 28.58 -0.49
CA SER A 194 3.79 28.96 0.90
C SER A 194 4.73 28.19 1.83
N PHE A 195 5.37 28.89 2.73
CA PHE A 195 6.22 28.29 3.76
C PHE A 195 5.51 28.17 5.13
N LYS A 196 4.27 28.67 5.24
CA LYS A 196 3.53 28.70 6.50
C LYS A 196 3.36 27.29 7.09
N ASP A 197 3.00 26.33 6.24
CA ASP A 197 2.75 24.94 6.65
C ASP A 197 3.80 23.98 6.07
N PHE A 198 5.08 24.43 6.02
CA PHE A 198 6.17 23.73 5.35
C PHE A 198 6.31 22.26 5.70
N LEU A 199 6.12 21.88 6.98
CA LEU A 199 6.24 20.49 7.42
C LEU A 199 4.96 19.66 7.24
N PHE A 200 3.85 20.28 6.83
CA PHE A 200 2.59 19.55 6.69
C PHE A 200 2.67 18.37 5.70
N PRO A 201 3.30 18.50 4.51
CA PRO A 201 3.41 17.38 3.56
C PRO A 201 4.24 16.21 4.07
N TYR A 202 5.16 16.44 5.01
CA TYR A 202 6.08 15.41 5.51
C TYR A 202 5.37 14.14 5.98
N GLY A 203 4.41 14.28 6.89
CA GLY A 203 3.68 13.14 7.45
C GLY A 203 2.79 12.42 6.42
N VAL A 204 2.08 13.20 5.59
CA VAL A 204 1.18 12.66 4.56
C VAL A 204 1.96 11.90 3.49
N VAL A 205 3.08 12.45 3.03
CA VAL A 205 3.93 11.82 2.01
C VAL A 205 4.60 10.57 2.56
N LEU A 206 5.15 10.60 3.79
CA LEU A 206 5.72 9.40 4.42
C LEU A 206 4.69 8.28 4.57
N PHE A 207 3.47 8.62 5.01
CA PHE A 207 2.37 7.66 5.10
C PHE A 207 2.04 7.06 3.74
N ALA A 208 1.95 7.90 2.69
CA ALA A 208 1.65 7.44 1.34
C ALA A 208 2.70 6.46 0.77
N PHE A 209 3.97 6.60 1.15
CA PHE A 209 5.07 5.70 0.73
C PHE A 209 5.35 4.54 1.68
N ALA A 210 4.58 4.38 2.76
CA ALA A 210 4.80 3.32 3.75
C ALA A 210 4.44 1.93 3.18
N SER A 211 5.43 1.19 2.69
CA SER A 211 5.25 -0.10 2.00
C SER A 211 6.20 -1.21 2.45
N SER A 212 6.89 -1.03 3.58
CA SER A 212 7.91 -1.99 4.03
C SER A 212 7.38 -3.42 4.21
N GLY A 213 6.13 -3.58 4.67
CA GLY A 213 5.48 -4.89 4.76
C GLY A 213 5.29 -5.56 3.38
N ALA A 214 4.91 -4.77 2.36
CA ALA A 214 4.76 -5.26 0.99
C ALA A 214 6.12 -5.69 0.38
N VAL A 215 7.20 -5.00 0.72
CA VAL A 215 8.56 -5.36 0.29
C VAL A 215 8.96 -6.72 0.85
N VAL A 216 8.67 -7.00 2.13
CA VAL A 216 8.94 -8.31 2.74
C VAL A 216 8.16 -9.43 2.02
N GLU A 217 6.89 -9.19 1.73
CA GLU A 217 6.06 -10.15 0.99
C GLU A 217 6.54 -10.36 -0.45
N ALA A 218 6.93 -9.28 -1.15
CA ALA A 218 7.48 -9.34 -2.49
C ALA A 218 8.79 -10.16 -2.56
N HIS A 219 9.61 -10.14 -1.51
CA HIS A 219 10.76 -11.03 -1.39
C HIS A 219 10.35 -12.51 -1.47
N GLY A 220 9.24 -12.89 -0.80
CA GLY A 220 8.69 -14.24 -0.90
C GLY A 220 8.24 -14.64 -2.31
N ILE A 221 7.74 -13.69 -3.11
CA ILE A 221 7.33 -13.89 -4.51
C ILE A 221 8.56 -14.03 -5.43
N LEU A 222 9.63 -13.27 -5.16
CA LEU A 222 10.84 -13.15 -5.99
C LEU A 222 12.04 -13.93 -5.45
N LYS A 223 11.81 -14.89 -4.57
CA LYS A 223 12.83 -15.64 -3.81
C LYS A 223 13.95 -16.23 -4.66
N ASP A 224 13.68 -16.57 -5.93
CA ASP A 224 14.64 -17.21 -6.82
C ASP A 224 15.52 -16.22 -7.60
N SER A 225 15.36 -14.90 -7.39
CA SER A 225 16.10 -13.87 -8.13
C SER A 225 16.28 -12.58 -7.34
N GLU A 226 17.39 -12.46 -6.64
CA GLU A 226 17.80 -11.24 -5.91
C GLU A 226 17.85 -10.01 -6.83
N VAL A 227 18.34 -10.18 -8.08
CA VAL A 227 18.42 -9.11 -9.08
C VAL A 227 17.04 -8.60 -9.44
N ASN A 228 16.05 -9.50 -9.60
CA ASN A 228 14.68 -9.11 -9.89
C ASN A 228 14.01 -8.46 -8.68
N PHE A 229 14.32 -8.90 -7.46
CA PHE A 229 13.80 -8.28 -6.25
C PHE A 229 14.28 -6.83 -6.10
N LYS A 230 15.57 -6.57 -6.26
CA LYS A 230 16.11 -5.20 -6.29
C LYS A 230 15.45 -4.34 -7.38
N LYS A 231 15.33 -4.89 -8.60
CA LYS A 231 14.65 -4.20 -9.71
C LYS A 231 13.19 -3.90 -9.39
N ALA A 232 12.48 -4.84 -8.75
CA ALA A 232 11.08 -4.63 -8.36
C ALA A 232 10.91 -3.45 -7.41
N ILE A 233 11.76 -3.31 -6.40
CA ILE A 233 11.73 -2.18 -5.46
C ILE A 233 11.96 -0.85 -6.19
N ILE A 234 12.96 -0.79 -7.07
CA ILE A 234 13.30 0.44 -7.81
C ILE A 234 12.15 0.81 -8.77
N ILE A 235 11.66 -0.14 -9.55
CA ILE A 235 10.59 0.11 -10.52
C ILE A 235 9.32 0.55 -9.81
N ALA A 236 8.90 -0.17 -8.76
CA ALA A 236 7.70 0.16 -7.99
C ALA A 236 7.82 1.55 -7.33
N GLY A 237 8.95 1.84 -6.67
CA GLY A 237 9.20 3.14 -6.05
C GLY A 237 9.16 4.28 -7.07
N SER A 238 9.79 4.09 -8.25
CA SER A 238 9.80 5.10 -9.32
C SER A 238 8.41 5.35 -9.89
N ILE A 239 7.61 4.28 -10.10
CA ILE A 239 6.22 4.39 -10.55
C ILE A 239 5.39 5.15 -9.50
N CYS A 240 5.52 4.82 -8.22
CA CYS A 240 4.77 5.49 -7.16
C CYS A 240 5.14 6.99 -7.06
N ILE A 241 6.42 7.35 -7.15
CA ILE A 241 6.86 8.76 -7.16
C ILE A 241 6.22 9.51 -8.33
N LEU A 242 6.27 8.93 -9.54
CA LEU A 242 5.70 9.53 -10.74
C LEU A 242 4.18 9.71 -10.62
N VAL A 243 3.48 8.64 -10.23
CA VAL A 243 2.01 8.65 -10.06
C VAL A 243 1.59 9.67 -9.01
N TYR A 244 2.26 9.71 -7.86
CA TYR A 244 1.93 10.64 -6.78
C TYR A 244 2.16 12.10 -7.18
N ALA A 245 3.29 12.40 -7.83
CA ALA A 245 3.60 13.75 -8.28
C ALA A 245 2.61 14.22 -9.37
N THR A 246 2.35 13.38 -10.39
CA THR A 246 1.44 13.75 -11.48
C THR A 246 0.00 13.87 -11.03
N PHE A 247 -0.47 12.95 -10.19
CA PHE A 247 -1.82 13.01 -9.61
C PHE A 247 -2.00 14.25 -8.74
N ALA A 248 -1.06 14.53 -7.83
CA ALA A 248 -1.15 15.68 -6.94
C ALA A 248 -1.16 17.01 -7.71
N LEU A 249 -0.32 17.14 -8.75
CA LEU A 249 -0.30 18.32 -9.61
C LEU A 249 -1.58 18.47 -10.44
N ALA A 250 -2.10 17.36 -11.00
CA ALA A 250 -3.31 17.40 -11.80
C ALA A 250 -4.51 17.85 -10.96
N VAL A 251 -4.69 17.26 -9.77
CA VAL A 251 -5.76 17.64 -8.86
C VAL A 251 -5.61 19.09 -8.40
N LEU A 252 -4.41 19.49 -7.94
CA LEU A 252 -4.15 20.86 -7.51
C LEU A 252 -4.40 21.86 -8.65
N GLY A 253 -4.00 21.52 -9.87
CA GLY A 253 -4.23 22.35 -11.05
C GLY A 253 -5.71 22.66 -11.31
N VAL A 254 -6.59 21.71 -10.98
CA VAL A 254 -8.05 21.88 -11.10
C VAL A 254 -8.64 22.61 -9.90
N THR A 255 -8.30 22.18 -8.68
CA THR A 255 -8.98 22.62 -7.45
C THR A 255 -8.32 23.83 -6.77
N GLY A 256 -7.01 24.05 -7.02
CA GLY A 256 -6.27 25.13 -6.41
C GLY A 256 -6.26 25.09 -4.88
N LEU A 257 -6.41 26.24 -4.24
CA LEU A 257 -6.47 26.35 -2.78
C LEU A 257 -7.74 25.72 -2.14
N GLU A 258 -8.76 25.42 -2.94
CA GLU A 258 -9.98 24.73 -2.49
C GLU A 258 -9.85 23.20 -2.53
N THR A 259 -8.61 22.67 -2.68
CA THR A 259 -8.33 21.23 -2.64
C THR A 259 -8.79 20.67 -1.30
N THR A 260 -9.64 19.64 -1.33
CA THR A 260 -10.16 18.95 -0.13
C THR A 260 -9.19 17.88 0.36
N GLU A 261 -9.32 17.49 1.64
CA GLU A 261 -8.50 16.43 2.25
C GLU A 261 -8.59 15.09 1.51
N ILE A 262 -9.75 14.81 0.92
CA ILE A 262 -9.95 13.70 -0.01
C ILE A 262 -10.07 14.30 -1.42
N ALA A 263 -8.99 14.14 -2.21
CA ALA A 263 -8.83 14.73 -3.53
C ALA A 263 -10.04 14.54 -4.47
N THR A 264 -10.64 13.36 -4.44
CA THR A 264 -11.75 13.00 -5.35
C THR A 264 -13.04 13.74 -5.06
N ILE A 265 -13.28 14.16 -3.81
CA ILE A 265 -14.42 14.98 -3.43
C ILE A 265 -14.27 16.39 -4.03
N GLY A 266 -13.10 17.00 -3.89
CA GLY A 266 -12.83 18.33 -4.45
C GLY A 266 -12.92 18.33 -5.99
N LEU A 267 -12.43 17.29 -6.65
CA LEU A 267 -12.57 17.14 -8.10
C LEU A 267 -14.04 17.02 -8.53
N ALA A 268 -14.84 16.21 -7.83
CA ALA A 268 -16.24 16.04 -8.15
C ALA A 268 -17.04 17.35 -8.09
N SER A 269 -16.75 18.21 -7.12
CA SER A 269 -17.40 19.52 -6.98
C SER A 269 -17.03 20.51 -8.09
N LYS A 270 -15.85 20.37 -8.72
CA LYS A 270 -15.36 21.29 -9.76
C LYS A 270 -15.62 20.81 -11.18
N VAL A 271 -15.59 19.51 -11.43
CA VAL A 271 -15.63 18.94 -12.78
C VAL A 271 -16.94 18.20 -13.06
N GLY A 272 -17.58 17.64 -12.03
CA GLY A 272 -18.89 17.02 -12.15
C GLY A 272 -18.96 15.58 -11.61
N SER A 273 -20.18 15.03 -11.65
CA SER A 273 -20.54 13.76 -11.03
C SER A 273 -19.78 12.54 -11.55
N SER A 274 -19.28 12.56 -12.80
CA SER A 274 -18.46 11.47 -13.34
C SER A 274 -17.16 11.29 -12.55
N PHE A 275 -16.55 12.38 -12.10
CA PHE A 275 -15.33 12.32 -11.25
C PHE A 275 -15.64 11.80 -9.86
N PHE A 276 -16.85 11.99 -9.35
CA PHE A 276 -17.29 11.39 -8.10
C PHE A 276 -17.32 9.86 -8.18
N VAL A 277 -17.91 9.31 -9.25
CA VAL A 277 -17.98 7.85 -9.45
C VAL A 277 -16.60 7.25 -9.66
N ILE A 278 -15.79 7.81 -10.57
CA ILE A 278 -14.45 7.31 -10.86
C ILE A 278 -13.53 7.43 -9.62
N GLY A 279 -13.68 8.53 -8.87
CA GLY A 279 -12.92 8.78 -7.66
C GLY A 279 -13.23 7.79 -6.52
N ASN A 280 -14.50 7.47 -6.30
CA ASN A 280 -14.89 6.47 -5.31
C ASN A 280 -14.48 5.04 -5.74
N LEU A 281 -14.58 4.74 -7.04
CA LEU A 281 -14.07 3.47 -7.59
C LEU A 281 -12.55 3.35 -7.37
N PHE A 282 -11.80 4.42 -7.62
CA PHE A 282 -10.37 4.47 -7.34
C PHE A 282 -10.07 4.26 -5.86
N ALA A 283 -10.78 4.98 -4.99
CA ALA A 283 -10.61 4.87 -3.54
C ALA A 283 -10.86 3.43 -3.05
N ALA A 284 -11.94 2.79 -3.50
CA ALA A 284 -12.25 1.42 -3.17
C ALA A 284 -11.17 0.44 -3.68
N LEU A 285 -10.75 0.54 -4.93
CA LEU A 285 -9.69 -0.33 -5.46
C LEU A 285 -8.37 -0.16 -4.70
N ALA A 286 -7.95 1.08 -4.43
CA ALA A 286 -6.69 1.38 -3.76
C ALA A 286 -6.68 0.94 -2.29
N MET A 287 -7.76 1.22 -1.55
CA MET A 287 -7.87 0.81 -0.15
C MET A 287 -8.03 -0.71 -0.01
N GLY A 288 -8.84 -1.33 -0.88
CA GLY A 288 -9.06 -2.77 -0.88
C GLY A 288 -7.78 -3.57 -1.12
N THR A 289 -6.99 -3.19 -2.13
CA THR A 289 -5.69 -3.84 -2.40
C THR A 289 -4.74 -3.67 -1.22
N SER A 290 -4.59 -2.45 -0.71
CA SER A 290 -3.69 -2.16 0.41
C SER A 290 -4.12 -2.84 1.71
N PHE A 291 -5.43 -2.96 1.97
CA PHE A 291 -5.95 -3.75 3.09
C PHE A 291 -5.50 -5.21 3.02
N LEU A 292 -5.61 -5.82 1.84
CA LEU A 292 -5.25 -7.22 1.65
C LEU A 292 -3.74 -7.43 1.78
N VAL A 293 -2.92 -6.56 1.20
CA VAL A 293 -1.44 -6.63 1.33
C VAL A 293 -1.00 -6.40 2.77
N GLY A 294 -1.51 -5.36 3.43
CA GLY A 294 -1.21 -5.05 4.83
C GLY A 294 -1.70 -6.15 5.79
N GLY A 295 -2.92 -6.66 5.55
CA GLY A 295 -3.49 -7.77 6.32
C GLY A 295 -2.69 -9.07 6.19
N LEU A 296 -2.17 -9.39 4.98
CA LEU A 296 -1.27 -10.52 4.79
C LEU A 296 0.07 -10.33 5.49
N ALA A 297 0.67 -9.14 5.40
CA ALA A 297 1.92 -8.83 6.09
C ALA A 297 1.75 -8.95 7.61
N PHE A 298 0.64 -8.46 8.16
CA PHE A 298 0.32 -8.60 9.59
C PHE A 298 0.12 -10.07 9.99
N LYS A 299 -0.66 -10.83 9.20
CA LYS A 299 -0.83 -12.28 9.40
C LYS A 299 0.50 -13.02 9.40
N HIS A 300 1.37 -12.71 8.43
CA HIS A 300 2.67 -13.37 8.31
C HIS A 300 3.61 -12.98 9.46
N SER A 301 3.57 -11.75 9.96
CA SER A 301 4.29 -11.37 11.17
C SER A 301 3.86 -12.20 12.38
N LEU A 302 2.55 -12.38 12.60
CA LEU A 302 2.04 -13.26 13.65
C LEU A 302 2.50 -14.72 13.47
N CYS A 303 2.45 -15.23 12.22
CA CYS A 303 2.80 -16.61 11.92
C CYS A 303 4.32 -16.87 12.00
N TRP A 304 5.14 -16.00 11.42
CA TRP A 304 6.57 -16.26 11.27
C TRP A 304 7.37 -15.78 12.48
N ASP A 305 7.05 -14.59 12.99
CA ASP A 305 7.80 -13.97 14.09
C ASP A 305 7.35 -14.46 15.46
N TYR A 306 6.05 -14.73 15.63
CA TYR A 306 5.46 -15.16 16.90
C TYR A 306 5.00 -16.61 16.92
N LYS A 307 5.09 -17.33 15.79
CA LYS A 307 4.68 -18.74 15.66
C LYS A 307 3.19 -19.00 15.99
N VAL A 308 2.35 -17.98 15.83
CA VAL A 308 0.89 -18.11 16.00
C VAL A 308 0.32 -18.96 14.86
N PRO A 309 -0.61 -19.90 15.12
CA PRO A 309 -1.22 -20.71 14.08
C PRO A 309 -1.88 -19.85 13.00
N ARG A 310 -1.79 -20.28 11.73
CA ARG A 310 -2.25 -19.50 10.55
C ARG A 310 -3.71 -19.05 10.65
N GLN A 311 -4.59 -19.92 11.12
CA GLN A 311 -6.02 -19.61 11.26
C GLN A 311 -6.27 -18.57 12.36
N VAL A 312 -5.57 -18.70 13.49
CA VAL A 312 -5.64 -17.72 14.60
C VAL A 312 -5.10 -16.38 14.16
N SER A 313 -3.96 -16.35 13.46
CA SER A 313 -3.40 -15.11 12.90
C SER A 313 -4.36 -14.43 11.92
N ALA A 314 -5.01 -15.20 11.03
CA ALA A 314 -6.00 -14.66 10.12
C ALA A 314 -7.23 -14.10 10.87
N ALA A 315 -7.69 -14.80 11.91
CA ALA A 315 -8.79 -14.32 12.74
C ALA A 315 -8.42 -13.01 13.48
N ILE A 316 -7.22 -12.92 14.05
CA ILE A 316 -6.75 -11.69 14.72
C ILE A 316 -6.77 -10.51 13.75
N VAL A 317 -6.23 -10.69 12.53
CA VAL A 317 -6.16 -9.63 11.50
C VAL A 317 -7.54 -9.14 11.08
N CYS A 318 -8.54 -10.00 11.06
CA CYS A 318 -9.91 -9.63 10.68
C CYS A 318 -10.73 -9.09 11.88
N LEU A 319 -10.61 -9.71 13.06
CA LEU A 319 -11.47 -9.40 14.19
C LEU A 319 -10.98 -8.20 15.01
N VAL A 320 -9.65 -8.02 15.18
CA VAL A 320 -9.14 -6.90 15.99
C VAL A 320 -9.51 -5.55 15.38
N PRO A 321 -9.32 -5.30 14.07
CA PRO A 321 -9.79 -4.05 13.46
C PRO A 321 -11.32 -3.91 13.54
N LEU A 322 -12.08 -4.99 13.43
CA LEU A 322 -13.55 -4.97 13.51
C LEU A 322 -14.06 -4.53 14.89
N VAL A 323 -13.38 -4.92 15.98
CA VAL A 323 -13.78 -4.54 17.35
C VAL A 323 -13.50 -3.05 17.61
N ILE A 324 -12.51 -2.47 16.93
CA ILE A 324 -12.13 -1.05 17.05
C ILE A 324 -12.99 -0.17 16.11
N PHE A 325 -13.42 -0.75 14.98
CA PHE A 325 -14.33 -0.13 14.02
C PHE A 325 -15.71 0.16 14.63
#